data_782f38b2a94a317bdb43901939bab69b
#
_entry.id   782f38b2a94a317bdb43901939bab69b
#
_cell.length_a   1.000
_cell.length_b   1.000
_cell.length_c   1.000
_cell.angle_alpha   90.00
_cell.angle_beta   90.00
_cell.angle_gamma   90.00
#
_symmetry.space_group_name_H-M   'P 1'
#
loop_
_entity.id
_entity.type
_entity.pdbx_description
1 polymer ?
#
loop_
_entity_poly.entity_id
_entity_poly.type
_entity_poly.pdbx_seq_one_letter_code
_entity_poly.pdbx_strand_id
1 'polypeptide(L)'
;MYKRQIKNKTLDKNDIKKIGFPLVDSVVQRSLVATGGTVLASKLAINNGLACNTAGGSHHANFEGGAGYCVFNDVAVAAQYLLDRGLAGRILIVDLDVHQGNGNSDIFKNNKNVFTFSMHSKSNYPAKKSISDLDVELDDNMEDKQYIEILKFYLNQLNQESFDYVFYIAGVDIHFNDRLGLSLIHI
;
A
#
# COMPACT_ATOMS: atom_id res chain seq x y z
N MET A 1 -17.98 10.57 0.85
CA MET A 1 -18.52 10.82 -0.51
C MET A 1 -18.08 9.74 -1.48
N TYR A 2 -16.81 9.51 -1.71
CA TYR A 2 -16.22 8.55 -2.66
C TYR A 2 -16.78 7.12 -2.59
N LYS A 3 -16.77 6.46 -1.40
CA LYS A 3 -17.34 5.10 -1.22
C LYS A 3 -18.80 4.98 -1.71
N ARG A 4 -19.62 6.03 -1.50
CA ARG A 4 -21.00 6.05 -1.97
C ARG A 4 -21.08 6.17 -3.50
N GLN A 5 -20.20 6.96 -4.11
CA GLN A 5 -20.11 7.09 -5.56
C GLN A 5 -19.66 5.77 -6.21
N ILE A 6 -18.70 5.05 -5.62
CA ILE A 6 -18.29 3.72 -6.06
C ILE A 6 -19.49 2.74 -6.03
N LYS A 7 -20.19 2.65 -4.88
CA LYS A 7 -21.33 1.74 -4.72
C LYS A 7 -22.48 2.04 -5.68
N ASN A 8 -22.73 3.32 -5.94
CA ASN A 8 -23.82 3.76 -6.81
C ASN A 8 -23.37 3.92 -8.27
N LYS A 9 -22.10 3.67 -8.59
CA LYS A 9 -21.48 3.85 -9.92
C LYS A 9 -21.71 5.25 -10.50
N THR A 10 -21.53 6.27 -9.64
CA THR A 10 -21.73 7.68 -9.99
C THR A 10 -20.43 8.48 -10.02
N LEU A 11 -19.28 7.81 -10.08
CA LEU A 11 -17.99 8.48 -10.33
C LEU A 11 -17.94 9.07 -11.73
N ASP A 12 -17.25 10.19 -11.86
CA ASP A 12 -16.99 10.77 -13.16
C ASP A 12 -15.96 9.95 -13.97
N LYS A 13 -15.88 10.23 -15.26
CA LYS A 13 -15.01 9.50 -16.18
C LYS A 13 -13.51 9.67 -15.86
N ASN A 14 -13.11 10.80 -15.30
CA ASN A 14 -11.71 11.07 -14.97
C ASN A 14 -11.29 10.25 -13.75
N ASP A 15 -12.14 10.15 -12.73
CA ASP A 15 -11.86 9.34 -11.56
C ASP A 15 -11.84 7.85 -11.91
N ILE A 16 -12.75 7.38 -12.78
CA ILE A 16 -12.70 6.00 -13.31
C ILE A 16 -11.40 5.74 -14.06
N LYS A 17 -10.93 6.71 -14.87
CA LYS A 17 -9.66 6.61 -15.58
C LYS A 17 -8.46 6.58 -14.64
N LYS A 18 -8.45 7.35 -13.56
CA LYS A 18 -7.39 7.31 -12.53
C LYS A 18 -7.31 5.95 -11.85
N ILE A 19 -8.47 5.34 -11.56
CA ILE A 19 -8.53 3.98 -10.99
C ILE A 19 -7.94 2.95 -11.96
N GLY A 20 -8.19 3.10 -13.27
CA GLY A 20 -7.72 2.18 -14.30
C GLY A 20 -8.60 0.94 -14.51
N PHE A 21 -9.70 0.79 -13.78
CA PHE A 21 -10.71 -0.27 -13.95
C PHE A 21 -12.08 0.30 -14.34
N PRO A 22 -12.86 -0.42 -15.15
CA PRO A 22 -14.25 -0.06 -15.37
C PRO A 22 -15.05 -0.20 -14.06
N LEU A 23 -15.95 0.74 -13.80
CA LEU A 23 -16.79 0.71 -12.60
C LEU A 23 -17.99 -0.22 -12.78
N VAL A 24 -17.74 -1.52 -12.74
CA VAL A 24 -18.74 -2.61 -12.84
C VAL A 24 -18.96 -3.27 -11.48
N ASP A 25 -20.08 -4.00 -11.33
CA ASP A 25 -20.44 -4.63 -10.05
C ASP A 25 -19.37 -5.58 -9.53
N SER A 26 -18.74 -6.36 -10.39
CA SER A 26 -17.68 -7.28 -9.99
C SER A 26 -16.45 -6.57 -9.42
N VAL A 27 -16.04 -5.42 -9.99
CA VAL A 27 -14.93 -4.62 -9.47
C VAL A 27 -15.29 -4.00 -8.13
N VAL A 28 -16.50 -3.43 -8.00
CA VAL A 28 -16.97 -2.86 -6.73
C VAL A 28 -17.02 -3.93 -5.64
N GLN A 29 -17.61 -5.07 -5.94
CA GLN A 29 -17.76 -6.17 -4.98
C GLN A 29 -16.39 -6.73 -4.56
N ARG A 30 -15.50 -7.00 -5.53
CA ARG A 30 -14.14 -7.45 -5.27
C ARG A 30 -13.40 -6.48 -4.34
N SER A 31 -13.47 -5.19 -4.63
CA SER A 31 -12.76 -4.17 -3.82
C SER A 31 -13.28 -4.11 -2.38
N LEU A 32 -14.59 -4.25 -2.18
CA LEU A 32 -15.18 -4.28 -0.83
C LEU A 32 -14.76 -5.55 -0.08
N VAL A 33 -14.78 -6.71 -0.74
CA VAL A 33 -14.39 -8.00 -0.14
C VAL A 33 -12.90 -8.01 0.17
N ALA A 34 -12.05 -7.52 -0.74
CA ALA A 34 -10.60 -7.43 -0.51
C ALA A 34 -10.28 -6.55 0.71
N THR A 35 -10.93 -5.36 0.81
CA THR A 35 -10.76 -4.48 1.97
C THR A 35 -11.22 -5.15 3.26
N GLY A 36 -12.37 -5.82 3.25
CA GLY A 36 -12.87 -6.59 4.39
C GLY A 36 -11.93 -7.75 4.78
N GLY A 37 -11.30 -8.38 3.78
CA GLY A 37 -10.30 -9.43 3.96
C GLY A 37 -9.05 -8.94 4.70
N THR A 38 -8.54 -7.74 4.38
CA THR A 38 -7.40 -7.15 5.08
C THR A 38 -7.75 -6.79 6.53
N VAL A 39 -8.95 -6.25 6.77
CA VAL A 39 -9.44 -6.02 8.15
C VAL A 39 -9.57 -7.34 8.92
N LEU A 40 -10.05 -8.41 8.29
CA LEU A 40 -10.13 -9.73 8.93
C LEU A 40 -8.74 -10.28 9.20
N ALA A 41 -7.82 -10.24 8.23
CA ALA A 41 -6.45 -10.68 8.39
C ALA A 41 -5.76 -9.92 9.54
N SER A 42 -5.97 -8.59 9.64
CA SER A 42 -5.38 -7.79 10.73
C SER A 42 -5.86 -8.23 12.12
N LYS A 43 -7.13 -8.60 12.25
CA LYS A 43 -7.67 -9.16 13.51
C LYS A 43 -7.11 -10.54 13.83
N LEU A 44 -6.98 -11.39 12.82
CA LEU A 44 -6.41 -12.73 13.00
C LEU A 44 -4.93 -12.67 13.38
N ALA A 45 -4.17 -11.75 12.82
CA ALA A 45 -2.75 -11.57 13.14
C ALA A 45 -2.51 -11.20 14.62
N ILE A 46 -3.41 -10.42 15.25
CA ILE A 46 -3.33 -10.11 16.69
C ILE A 46 -3.30 -11.40 17.53
N ASN A 47 -4.12 -12.39 17.18
CA ASN A 47 -4.23 -13.63 17.95
C ASN A 47 -3.19 -14.70 17.53
N ASN A 48 -2.79 -14.71 16.26
CA ASN A 48 -1.98 -15.77 15.67
C ASN A 48 -0.54 -15.32 15.38
N GLY A 49 -0.19 -14.04 15.59
CA GLY A 49 1.10 -13.45 15.28
C GLY A 49 1.26 -13.07 13.79
N LEU A 50 0.63 -13.80 12.88
CA LEU A 50 0.71 -13.57 11.44
C LEU A 50 -0.61 -13.95 10.74
N ALA A 51 -1.02 -13.15 9.76
CA ALA A 51 -2.08 -13.48 8.82
C ALA A 51 -1.82 -12.80 7.47
N CYS A 52 -2.37 -13.34 6.39
CA CYS A 52 -2.16 -12.84 5.04
C CYS A 52 -3.49 -12.68 4.31
N ASN A 53 -3.61 -11.63 3.50
CA ASN A 53 -4.67 -11.44 2.52
C ASN A 53 -4.06 -11.31 1.12
N THR A 54 -4.21 -12.33 0.29
CA THR A 54 -3.66 -12.35 -1.08
C THR A 54 -4.39 -11.43 -2.07
N ALA A 55 -5.48 -10.79 -1.66
CA ALA A 55 -6.25 -9.84 -2.47
C ALA A 55 -6.08 -8.38 -2.02
N GLY A 56 -5.23 -8.14 -1.01
CA GLY A 56 -4.95 -6.82 -0.45
C GLY A 56 -3.82 -6.08 -1.16
N GLY A 57 -3.35 -4.99 -0.53
CA GLY A 57 -2.22 -4.19 -1.00
C GLY A 57 -2.59 -3.03 -1.92
N SER A 58 -3.80 -2.50 -1.81
CA SER A 58 -4.29 -1.38 -2.65
C SER A 58 -3.79 -0.02 -2.17
N HIS A 59 -2.50 0.22 -2.28
CA HIS A 59 -1.74 1.29 -1.64
C HIS A 59 -1.78 2.66 -2.35
N HIS A 60 -2.37 2.75 -3.56
CA HIS A 60 -2.46 4.02 -4.30
C HIS A 60 -3.74 4.82 -4.02
N ALA A 61 -4.81 4.19 -3.55
CA ALA A 61 -6.04 4.90 -3.21
C ALA A 61 -5.84 5.77 -1.96
N ASN A 62 -6.35 7.00 -2.00
CA ASN A 62 -6.28 7.97 -0.92
C ASN A 62 -7.67 8.41 -0.45
N PHE A 63 -7.77 9.48 0.37
CA PHE A 63 -9.05 10.01 0.86
C PHE A 63 -9.97 10.54 -0.25
N GLU A 64 -9.40 11.08 -1.32
CA GLU A 64 -10.14 11.73 -2.39
C GLU A 64 -10.67 10.72 -3.42
N GLY A 65 -9.94 9.61 -3.62
CA GLY A 65 -10.32 8.64 -4.64
C GLY A 65 -9.35 7.49 -4.82
N GLY A 66 -9.70 6.62 -5.76
CA GLY A 66 -8.86 5.52 -6.20
C GLY A 66 -7.90 5.96 -7.30
N ALA A 67 -6.79 5.24 -7.41
CA ALA A 67 -5.77 5.42 -8.45
C ALA A 67 -4.97 4.14 -8.63
N GLY A 68 -4.26 3.98 -9.74
CA GLY A 68 -3.29 2.90 -9.93
C GLY A 68 -3.85 1.52 -9.65
N TYR A 69 -5.00 1.19 -10.21
CA TYR A 69 -5.75 -0.06 -10.00
C TYR A 69 -6.25 -0.29 -8.56
N CYS A 70 -6.15 0.71 -7.69
CA CYS A 70 -6.63 0.68 -6.32
C CYS A 70 -7.96 1.43 -6.20
N VAL A 71 -9.03 0.75 -5.82
CA VAL A 71 -10.35 1.37 -5.58
C VAL A 71 -10.46 1.88 -4.16
N PHE A 72 -10.13 1.07 -3.17
CA PHE A 72 -10.06 1.42 -1.76
C PHE A 72 -8.68 1.03 -1.22
N ASN A 73 -8.13 1.84 -0.35
CA ASN A 73 -6.90 1.51 0.36
C ASN A 73 -7.24 0.58 1.54
N ASP A 74 -7.07 -0.70 1.33
CA ASP A 74 -7.43 -1.73 2.30
C ASP A 74 -6.52 -1.74 3.52
N VAL A 75 -5.23 -1.46 3.33
CA VAL A 75 -4.24 -1.36 4.42
C VAL A 75 -4.56 -0.16 5.31
N ALA A 76 -4.86 1.01 4.70
CA ALA A 76 -5.23 2.19 5.47
C ALA A 76 -6.53 1.99 6.25
N VAL A 77 -7.53 1.32 5.66
CA VAL A 77 -8.78 0.98 6.34
C VAL A 77 -8.51 0.04 7.52
N ALA A 78 -7.65 -0.98 7.35
CA ALA A 78 -7.31 -1.91 8.41
C ALA A 78 -6.48 -1.25 9.52
N ALA A 79 -5.49 -0.43 9.18
CA ALA A 79 -4.70 0.33 10.14
C ALA A 79 -5.57 1.27 10.99
N GLN A 80 -6.44 2.05 10.34
CA GLN A 80 -7.37 2.93 11.05
C GLN A 80 -8.34 2.14 11.94
N TYR A 81 -8.83 0.99 11.46
CA TYR A 81 -9.67 0.10 12.27
C TYR A 81 -8.97 -0.37 13.55
N LEU A 82 -7.68 -0.77 13.47
CA LEU A 82 -6.92 -1.19 14.65
C LEU A 82 -6.74 -0.05 15.66
N LEU A 83 -6.40 1.16 15.17
CA LEU A 83 -6.26 2.36 16.01
C LEU A 83 -7.59 2.74 16.69
N ASP A 84 -8.69 2.81 15.94
CA ASP A 84 -10.01 3.19 16.46
C ASP A 84 -10.54 2.22 17.52
N ARG A 85 -10.08 0.96 17.47
CA ARG A 85 -10.45 -0.08 18.45
C ARG A 85 -9.46 -0.23 19.60
N GLY A 86 -8.39 0.55 19.62
CA GLY A 86 -7.32 0.43 20.61
C GLY A 86 -6.59 -0.92 20.57
N LEU A 87 -6.57 -1.57 19.39
CA LEU A 87 -5.92 -2.87 19.15
C LEU A 87 -4.45 -2.71 18.79
N ALA A 88 -4.04 -1.54 18.37
CA ALA A 88 -2.65 -1.11 18.19
C ALA A 88 -2.57 0.38 18.54
N GLY A 89 -1.45 0.80 19.11
CA GLY A 89 -1.17 2.21 19.42
C GLY A 89 -0.24 2.85 18.41
N ARG A 90 0.71 2.06 17.85
CA ARG A 90 1.68 2.50 16.84
C ARG A 90 1.86 1.43 15.76
N ILE A 91 1.61 1.81 14.51
CA ILE A 91 1.59 0.91 13.36
C ILE A 91 2.70 1.29 12.39
N LEU A 92 3.42 0.28 11.87
CA LEU A 92 4.34 0.42 10.75
C LEU A 92 3.68 -0.16 9.48
N ILE A 93 3.75 0.57 8.38
CA ILE A 93 3.44 0.07 7.04
C ILE A 93 4.76 -0.05 6.28
N VAL A 94 5.16 -1.29 5.97
CA VAL A 94 6.31 -1.62 5.13
C VAL A 94 5.80 -1.92 3.74
N ASP A 95 6.07 -1.03 2.80
CA ASP A 95 5.67 -1.17 1.41
C ASP A 95 6.89 -1.44 0.54
N LEU A 96 6.95 -2.66 -0.01
CA LEU A 96 8.03 -3.12 -0.88
C LEU A 96 7.53 -3.41 -2.31
N ASP A 97 6.36 -2.90 -2.67
CA ASP A 97 5.92 -2.83 -4.05
C ASP A 97 6.86 -1.92 -4.86
N VAL A 98 7.08 -2.22 -6.14
CA VAL A 98 7.96 -1.41 -6.99
C VAL A 98 7.47 0.02 -7.14
N HIS A 99 6.15 0.22 -7.03
CA HIS A 99 5.52 1.54 -7.06
C HIS A 99 5.48 2.14 -5.66
N GLN A 100 5.60 3.45 -5.55
CA GLN A 100 5.44 4.11 -4.24
C GLN A 100 4.03 3.93 -3.69
N GLY A 101 3.91 3.59 -2.41
CA GLY A 101 2.66 3.57 -1.67
C GLY A 101 2.11 4.97 -1.36
N ASN A 102 1.95 5.79 -2.39
CA ASN A 102 1.58 7.20 -2.27
C ASN A 102 0.23 7.42 -1.58
N GLY A 103 -0.72 6.50 -1.74
CA GLY A 103 -2.01 6.55 -1.04
C GLY A 103 -1.84 6.38 0.47
N ASN A 104 -0.98 5.45 0.92
CA ASN A 104 -0.64 5.29 2.33
C ASN A 104 -0.01 6.56 2.90
N SER A 105 0.99 7.11 2.21
CA SER A 105 1.67 8.34 2.59
C SER A 105 0.70 9.51 2.73
N ASP A 106 -0.18 9.72 1.73
CA ASP A 106 -1.15 10.81 1.73
C ASP A 106 -2.18 10.68 2.85
N ILE A 107 -2.64 9.47 3.14
CA ILE A 107 -3.63 9.20 4.20
C ILE A 107 -3.02 9.45 5.57
N PHE A 108 -1.81 9.00 5.82
CA PHE A 108 -1.22 9.03 7.15
C PHE A 108 -0.24 10.16 7.42
N LYS A 109 0.01 11.06 6.47
CA LYS A 109 0.98 12.18 6.57
C LYS A 109 0.91 13.03 7.84
N ASN A 110 -0.23 13.06 8.53
CA ASN A 110 -0.43 13.81 9.78
C ASN A 110 -0.77 12.90 10.96
N ASN A 111 -0.67 11.58 10.81
CA ASN A 111 -1.02 10.62 11.84
C ASN A 111 0.24 10.02 12.48
N LYS A 112 0.63 10.55 13.64
CA LYS A 112 1.84 10.11 14.36
C LYS A 112 1.81 8.65 14.85
N ASN A 113 0.64 8.01 14.80
CA ASN A 113 0.47 6.61 15.20
C ASN A 113 0.68 5.63 14.04
N VAL A 114 0.87 6.13 12.83
CA VAL A 114 1.20 5.29 11.67
C VAL A 114 2.47 5.81 11.03
N PHE A 115 3.46 4.95 10.92
CA PHE A 115 4.70 5.22 10.22
C PHE A 115 4.67 4.53 8.86
N THR A 116 4.89 5.28 7.80
CA THR A 116 4.89 4.78 6.42
C THR A 116 6.32 4.67 5.89
N PHE A 117 6.72 3.45 5.53
CA PHE A 117 7.98 3.16 4.85
C PHE A 117 7.68 2.63 3.46
N SER A 118 8.19 3.28 2.42
CA SER A 118 8.07 2.86 1.03
C SER A 118 9.44 2.78 0.37
N MET A 119 9.82 1.57 -0.07
CA MET A 119 11.04 1.33 -0.83
C MET A 119 10.64 0.98 -2.27
N HIS A 120 10.84 1.90 -3.20
CA HIS A 120 10.21 1.88 -4.52
C HIS A 120 11.12 2.42 -5.61
N SER A 121 10.78 2.15 -6.88
CA SER A 121 11.47 2.72 -8.03
C SER A 121 11.31 4.23 -8.10
N LYS A 122 12.42 4.93 -8.26
CA LYS A 122 12.46 6.37 -8.46
C LYS A 122 11.75 6.81 -9.73
N SER A 123 11.89 6.06 -10.80
CA SER A 123 11.40 6.40 -12.14
C SER A 123 9.97 5.93 -12.41
N ASN A 124 9.47 4.92 -11.67
CA ASN A 124 8.17 4.31 -11.91
C ASN A 124 7.00 5.13 -11.29
N TYR A 125 5.79 4.62 -11.43
CA TYR A 125 4.56 5.23 -10.90
C TYR A 125 4.62 5.40 -9.36
N PRO A 126 4.03 6.49 -8.84
CA PRO A 126 3.46 7.63 -9.51
C PRO A 126 4.55 8.60 -10.03
N ALA A 127 4.25 9.31 -11.14
CA ALA A 127 5.19 10.29 -11.71
C ALA A 127 5.53 11.43 -10.73
N LYS A 128 4.56 11.82 -9.90
CA LYS A 128 4.77 12.74 -8.78
C LYS A 128 4.71 11.93 -7.49
N LYS A 129 5.85 11.75 -6.85
CA LYS A 129 5.95 11.06 -5.56
C LYS A 129 5.26 11.85 -4.45
N SER A 130 4.66 11.13 -3.52
CA SER A 130 4.22 11.64 -2.22
C SER A 130 5.39 11.58 -1.22
N ILE A 131 5.18 12.07 -0.01
CA ILE A 131 6.18 12.04 1.05
C ILE A 131 5.69 11.07 2.14
N SER A 132 6.40 9.96 2.30
CA SER A 132 6.23 9.03 3.41
C SER A 132 7.05 9.48 4.63
N ASP A 133 6.92 8.82 5.77
CA ASP A 133 7.84 9.04 6.89
C ASP A 133 9.26 8.58 6.53
N LEU A 134 9.38 7.54 5.69
CA LEU A 134 10.62 7.07 5.11
C LEU A 134 10.41 6.61 3.67
N ASP A 135 10.98 7.33 2.71
CA ASP A 135 11.05 6.95 1.31
C ASP A 135 12.46 6.50 0.94
N VAL A 136 12.56 5.35 0.27
CA VAL A 136 13.81 4.83 -0.30
C VAL A 136 13.62 4.67 -1.79
N GLU A 137 14.10 5.66 -2.52
CA GLU A 137 14.06 5.65 -3.98
C GLU A 137 15.18 4.78 -4.54
N LEU A 138 14.81 3.77 -5.30
CA LEU A 138 15.74 2.84 -5.94
C LEU A 138 15.98 3.26 -7.39
N ASP A 139 17.24 3.24 -7.80
CA ASP A 139 17.62 3.48 -9.19
C ASP A 139 17.27 2.29 -10.07
N ASP A 140 17.06 2.55 -11.36
CA ASP A 140 16.79 1.52 -12.36
C ASP A 140 17.99 0.57 -12.49
N ASN A 141 17.73 -0.69 -12.87
CA ASN A 141 18.74 -1.75 -13.03
C ASN A 141 19.47 -2.17 -11.74
N MET A 142 18.84 -2.01 -10.59
CA MET A 142 19.39 -2.48 -9.34
C MET A 142 19.43 -4.01 -9.28
N GLU A 143 20.55 -4.57 -8.82
CA GLU A 143 20.70 -6.00 -8.62
C GLU A 143 20.13 -6.46 -7.26
N ASP A 144 19.72 -7.73 -7.18
CA ASP A 144 19.16 -8.36 -5.97
C ASP A 144 20.02 -8.12 -4.72
N LYS A 145 21.35 -8.24 -4.87
CA LYS A 145 22.27 -8.04 -3.74
C LYS A 145 22.18 -6.63 -3.18
N GLN A 146 22.19 -5.63 -4.05
CA GLN A 146 22.10 -4.22 -3.66
C GLN A 146 20.75 -3.93 -2.99
N TYR A 147 19.65 -4.44 -3.60
CA TYR A 147 18.30 -4.32 -3.06
C TYR A 147 18.22 -4.87 -1.64
N ILE A 148 18.72 -6.09 -1.42
CA ILE A 148 18.68 -6.76 -0.11
C ILE A 148 19.57 -6.04 0.92
N GLU A 149 20.73 -5.51 0.52
CA GLU A 149 21.59 -4.74 1.41
C GLU A 149 20.91 -3.44 1.87
N ILE A 150 20.30 -2.71 0.95
CA ILE A 150 19.53 -1.48 1.24
C ILE A 150 18.35 -1.82 2.17
N LEU A 151 17.55 -2.83 1.82
CA LEU A 151 16.41 -3.26 2.64
C LEU A 151 16.83 -3.61 4.06
N LYS A 152 17.88 -4.43 4.23
CA LYS A 152 18.41 -4.79 5.55
C LYS A 152 18.84 -3.58 6.36
N PHE A 153 19.50 -2.62 5.72
CA PHE A 153 19.95 -1.40 6.38
C PHE A 153 18.76 -0.62 6.98
N TYR A 154 17.70 -0.37 6.19
CA TYR A 154 16.56 0.38 6.66
C TYR A 154 15.67 -0.41 7.65
N LEU A 155 15.49 -1.72 7.45
CA LEU A 155 14.77 -2.55 8.42
C LEU A 155 15.49 -2.60 9.78
N ASN A 156 16.83 -2.61 9.79
CA ASN A 156 17.59 -2.53 11.05
C ASN A 156 17.40 -1.19 11.77
N GLN A 157 17.24 -0.08 11.04
CA GLN A 157 16.91 1.21 11.64
C GLN A 157 15.48 1.19 12.22
N LEU A 158 14.50 0.72 11.46
CA LEU A 158 13.11 0.63 11.89
C LEU A 158 12.92 -0.33 13.08
N ASN A 159 13.75 -1.36 13.20
CA ASN A 159 13.72 -2.28 14.33
C ASN A 159 14.18 -1.66 15.66
N GLN A 160 14.80 -0.48 15.64
CA GLN A 160 15.13 0.29 16.86
C GLN A 160 13.91 1.06 17.38
N GLU A 161 12.85 1.16 16.60
CA GLU A 161 11.61 1.81 16.97
C GLU A 161 10.60 0.79 17.49
N SER A 162 9.69 1.22 18.35
CA SER A 162 8.65 0.36 18.89
C SER A 162 7.38 0.51 18.08
N PHE A 163 6.95 -0.59 17.45
CA PHE A 163 5.67 -0.70 16.76
C PHE A 163 4.87 -1.87 17.35
N ASP A 164 3.58 -1.65 17.56
CA ASP A 164 2.68 -2.71 18.07
C ASP A 164 2.19 -3.62 16.96
N TYR A 165 2.16 -3.10 15.74
CA TYR A 165 1.63 -3.81 14.58
C TYR A 165 2.36 -3.42 13.30
N VAL A 166 2.56 -4.40 12.41
CA VAL A 166 3.22 -4.19 11.11
C VAL A 166 2.30 -4.67 9.99
N PHE A 167 2.01 -3.81 9.03
CA PHE A 167 1.50 -4.20 7.73
C PHE A 167 2.65 -4.32 6.75
N TYR A 168 2.71 -5.44 6.05
CA TYR A 168 3.68 -5.67 4.98
C TYR A 168 2.96 -5.78 3.64
N ILE A 169 3.23 -4.87 2.73
CA ILE A 169 2.75 -4.91 1.34
C ILE A 169 3.83 -5.60 0.52
N ALA A 170 3.54 -6.88 0.19
CA ALA A 170 4.46 -7.79 -0.48
C ALA A 170 4.25 -7.73 -2.01
N GLY A 171 4.49 -6.59 -2.62
CA GLY A 171 4.50 -6.47 -4.08
C GLY A 171 5.60 -7.36 -4.66
N VAL A 172 5.26 -8.19 -5.65
CA VAL A 172 6.20 -9.07 -6.36
C VAL A 172 6.65 -8.49 -7.70
N ASP A 173 6.18 -7.31 -8.03
CA ASP A 173 6.42 -6.60 -9.27
C ASP A 173 7.82 -5.96 -9.35
N ILE A 174 8.61 -6.04 -8.28
CA ILE A 174 10.05 -5.81 -8.33
C ILE A 174 10.80 -6.91 -9.08
N HIS A 175 10.16 -8.07 -9.33
CA HIS A 175 10.79 -9.18 -10.01
C HIS A 175 11.01 -8.90 -11.51
N PHE A 176 12.19 -9.26 -12.03
CA PHE A 176 12.62 -8.91 -13.38
C PHE A 176 11.70 -9.41 -14.52
N ASN A 177 10.88 -10.41 -14.30
CA ASN A 177 9.87 -10.90 -15.27
C ASN A 177 8.51 -10.19 -15.16
N ASP A 178 8.32 -9.28 -14.19
CA ASP A 178 7.08 -8.55 -14.09
C ASP A 178 6.97 -7.46 -15.17
N ARG A 179 5.78 -7.36 -15.79
CA ARG A 179 5.57 -6.43 -16.90
C ARG A 179 5.28 -5.00 -16.46
N LEU A 180 4.81 -4.79 -15.26
CA LEU A 180 4.46 -3.49 -14.69
C LEU A 180 5.60 -2.92 -13.86
N GLY A 181 6.40 -3.80 -13.27
CA GLY A 181 7.58 -3.45 -12.47
C GLY A 181 8.84 -3.17 -13.27
N LEU A 182 8.75 -3.05 -14.58
CA LEU A 182 9.80 -3.05 -15.57
C LEU A 182 11.02 -2.13 -15.35
N SER A 183 11.00 -1.28 -14.38
CA SER A 183 12.02 -0.24 -14.28
C SER A 183 13.19 -0.58 -13.35
N LEU A 184 13.08 -1.53 -12.44
CA LEU A 184 14.19 -1.82 -11.53
C LEU A 184 15.22 -2.81 -12.11
N ILE A 185 14.77 -3.80 -12.90
CA ILE A 185 15.67 -4.90 -13.29
C ILE A 185 15.70 -5.14 -14.80
N HIS A 186 14.98 -4.36 -15.61
CA HIS A 186 14.68 -4.74 -16.97
C HIS A 186 15.01 -3.73 -18.03
N ILE A 187 16.02 -3.01 -17.87
CA ILE A 187 16.38 -2.23 -19.07
C ILE A 187 17.78 -2.57 -19.51
#